data_9319e6da70ae7ef2ab865b609e426b52
#
_entry.id   9319e6da70ae7ef2ab865b609e426b52
#
_cell.length_a   1.000
_cell.length_b   1.000
_cell.length_c   1.000
_cell.angle_alpha   90.00
_cell.angle_beta   90.00
_cell.angle_gamma   90.00
#
_symmetry.space_group_name_H-M   'P 1'
#
loop_
_entity.id
_entity.type
_entity.pdbx_description
1 polymer ?
#
loop_
_entity_poly.entity_id
_entity_poly.type
_entity_poly.pdbx_seq_one_letter_code
_entity_poly.pdbx_strand_id
1 'polypeptide(L)'
;MKPRTKGALAALAAAGVLTALLFGSVATADAKPMNRTQAVRAAKEYLQTQAFSLKGLVSQLKYEGYSTSDATYGAKHSGANWMKQAVRSAKEYLQTQAFSFSSMVGQLEYEGFTHAQAVHGARAVRL
;
A
#
# COMPACT_ATOMS: atom_id res chain seq x y z
N MET A 1 4.97 -22.82 -3.28
CA MET A 1 5.16 -22.54 -3.04
C MET A 1 5.30 -21.78 -2.44
N LYS A 2 5.40 -21.49 -2.07
CA LYS A 2 5.71 -20.76 -1.44
C LYS A 2 5.61 -19.46 -1.71
N PRO A 3 5.42 -19.08 -2.65
CA PRO A 3 5.36 -17.76 -3.05
C PRO A 3 4.46 -17.06 -2.09
N ARG A 4 3.43 -17.62 -1.81
CA ARG A 4 2.47 -17.00 -1.02
C ARG A 4 3.07 -16.69 0.25
N THR A 5 3.84 -17.42 0.67
CA THR A 5 4.39 -17.25 1.93
C THR A 5 4.97 -15.92 1.93
N LYS A 6 5.49 -15.63 0.91
CA LYS A 6 6.11 -14.47 0.84
C LYS A 6 5.18 -13.39 0.76
N GLY A 7 4.19 -13.61 0.04
CA GLY A 7 3.28 -12.58 -0.11
C GLY A 7 3.05 -12.01 1.24
N ALA A 8 2.97 -12.87 2.13
CA ALA A 8 2.73 -12.47 3.45
C ALA A 8 3.70 -11.44 3.80
N LEU A 9 4.81 -11.61 3.43
CA LEU A 9 5.76 -10.76 3.80
C LEU A 9 5.48 -9.48 3.42
N ALA A 10 4.97 -9.43 2.34
CA ALA A 10 4.72 -8.16 1.86
C ALA A 10 4.09 -7.51 2.98
N ALA A 11 3.32 -8.18 3.60
CA ALA A 11 2.64 -7.60 4.64
C ALA A 11 3.58 -6.92 5.46
N LEU A 12 4.70 -7.30 5.45
CA LEU A 12 5.59 -6.70 6.22
C LEU A 12 5.80 -5.42 5.81
N ALA A 13 5.48 -5.32 4.74
CA ALA A 13 5.72 -4.08 4.21
C ALA A 13 4.99 -3.31 5.16
N ALA A 14 4.10 -3.92 5.67
CA ALA A 14 3.35 -3.25 6.60
C ALA A 14 4.31 -2.87 7.61
N ALA A 15 5.32 -3.43 7.52
CA ALA A 15 6.29 -3.14 8.44
C ALA A 15 6.58 -1.76 8.26
N GLY A 16 6.53 -1.31 7.18
CA GLY A 16 6.89 -0.03 6.97
C GLY A 16 5.97 0.72 7.79
N VAL A 17 4.95 0.12 8.13
CA VAL A 17 4.01 0.74 8.83
C VAL A 17 4.63 1.04 10.09
N LEU A 18 5.40 0.21 10.57
CA LEU A 18 6.02 0.39 11.77
C LEU A 18 6.54 1.71 11.84
N THR A 19 7.12 2.13 10.87
CA THR A 19 7.74 3.36 10.87
C THR A 19 6.73 4.32 11.33
N ALA A 20 5.59 4.17 10.81
CA ALA A 20 4.59 5.14 11.12
C ALA A 20 4.40 5.10 12.57
N LEU A 21 4.54 3.98 13.12
CA LEU A 21 4.34 3.86 14.46
C LEU A 21 5.12 4.84 15.19
N LEU A 22 6.28 4.95 14.86
CA LEU A 22 7.18 5.79 15.53
C LEU A 22 6.54 7.08 15.61
N PHE A 23 5.86 7.43 14.65
CA PHE A 23 5.29 8.65 14.62
C PHE A 23 4.14 8.61 15.51
N GLY A 24 3.41 7.61 15.42
CA GLY A 24 2.23 7.53 16.16
C GLY A 24 2.51 7.97 17.56
N SER A 25 3.58 7.46 18.03
CA SER A 25 3.91 7.73 19.39
C SER A 25 4.16 9.20 19.60
N VAL A 26 4.67 9.79 18.67
CA VAL A 26 5.04 11.16 18.80
C VAL A 26 3.77 11.93 18.76
N ALA A 27 2.96 11.60 17.87
CA ALA A 27 1.75 12.29 17.69
C ALA A 27 0.91 12.30 18.93
N THR A 28 0.99 11.28 19.68
CA THR A 28 0.17 11.19 20.82
C THR A 28 0.35 12.41 21.68
N ALA A 29 1.53 12.87 21.72
CA ALA A 29 1.84 13.96 22.59
C ALA A 29 1.02 15.16 22.22
N ASP A 30 0.90 15.41 20.97
CA ASP A 30 0.20 16.56 20.51
C ASP A 30 -1.22 16.36 20.06
N ALA A 31 -1.69 15.20 20.16
CA ALA A 31 -3.04 14.92 19.79
C ALA A 31 -3.55 15.62 18.54
N LYS A 32 -2.93 15.42 17.43
CA LYS A 32 -3.39 15.98 16.21
C LYS A 32 -4.73 15.45 15.84
N PRO A 33 -5.60 16.26 15.29
CA PRO A 33 -6.91 15.79 14.91
C PRO A 33 -6.81 14.76 13.80
N MET A 34 -7.55 13.69 13.95
CA MET A 34 -7.60 12.67 12.94
C MET A 34 -8.76 13.01 12.04
N ASN A 35 -8.51 13.79 11.02
CA ASN A 35 -9.56 14.19 10.10
C ASN A 35 -9.13 13.92 8.67
N ARG A 36 -10.03 14.20 7.72
CA ARG A 36 -9.74 13.88 6.32
C ARG A 36 -8.54 14.62 5.75
N THR A 37 -8.31 15.85 6.21
CA THR A 37 -7.17 16.61 5.72
C THR A 37 -5.88 15.93 6.17
N GLN A 38 -5.83 15.49 7.40
CA GLN A 38 -4.66 14.80 7.92
C GLN A 38 -4.53 13.44 7.25
N ALA A 39 -5.65 12.80 6.92
CA ALA A 39 -5.62 11.51 6.25
C ALA A 39 -4.97 11.65 4.86
N VAL A 40 -5.28 12.74 4.14
CA VAL A 40 -4.70 12.97 2.82
C VAL A 40 -3.19 13.12 2.97
N ARG A 41 -2.77 13.85 3.98
CA ARG A 41 -1.36 14.10 4.19
C ARG A 41 -0.65 12.80 4.53
N ALA A 42 -1.21 12.03 5.44
CA ALA A 42 -0.64 10.76 5.83
C ALA A 42 -0.56 9.82 4.62
N ALA A 43 -1.60 9.80 3.79
CA ALA A 43 -1.61 8.96 2.61
C ALA A 43 -0.43 9.30 1.69
N LYS A 44 -0.20 10.60 1.49
CA LYS A 44 0.90 11.01 0.62
C LYS A 44 2.25 10.59 1.20
N GLU A 45 2.38 10.65 2.50
CA GLU A 45 3.62 10.26 3.14
C GLU A 45 3.88 8.76 2.98
N TYR A 46 2.84 7.95 3.14
CA TYR A 46 3.01 6.53 2.97
C TYR A 46 3.42 6.18 1.54
N LEU A 47 2.83 6.87 0.57
CA LEU A 47 3.16 6.60 -0.82
C LEU A 47 4.61 6.92 -1.15
N GLN A 48 5.26 7.74 -0.36
CA GLN A 48 6.66 8.05 -0.59
C GLN A 48 7.54 6.89 -0.14
N THR A 49 7.08 6.06 0.77
CA THR A 49 7.89 4.99 1.33
C THR A 49 7.74 3.67 0.59
N GLN A 50 6.58 3.39 0.08
CA GLN A 50 6.36 2.13 -0.63
C GLN A 50 5.12 2.18 -1.50
N ALA A 51 4.97 1.18 -2.36
CA ALA A 51 3.81 1.11 -3.22
C ALA A 51 2.59 0.66 -2.42
N PHE A 52 1.43 1.18 -2.79
CA PHE A 52 0.19 0.77 -2.16
C PHE A 52 -0.91 0.64 -3.20
N SER A 53 -1.83 -0.29 -2.96
CA SER A 53 -3.09 -0.30 -3.69
C SER A 53 -4.01 0.66 -2.94
N LEU A 54 -5.10 1.07 -3.57
CA LEU A 54 -6.06 1.94 -2.90
C LEU A 54 -6.55 1.25 -1.62
N LYS A 55 -6.94 -0.02 -1.71
CA LYS A 55 -7.41 -0.75 -0.56
C LYS A 55 -6.36 -0.84 0.51
N GLY A 56 -5.14 -1.10 0.12
CA GLY A 56 -4.05 -1.21 1.06
C GLY A 56 -3.79 0.09 1.80
N LEU A 57 -3.88 1.21 1.06
CA LEU A 57 -3.64 2.49 1.68
C LEU A 57 -4.76 2.84 2.66
N VAL A 58 -6.00 2.53 2.27
CA VAL A 58 -7.13 2.76 3.18
C VAL A 58 -6.93 1.94 4.45
N SER A 59 -6.52 0.68 4.31
CA SER A 59 -6.32 -0.18 5.47
C SER A 59 -5.21 0.36 6.36
N GLN A 60 -4.16 0.88 5.74
CA GLN A 60 -3.06 1.41 6.49
C GLN A 60 -3.49 2.64 7.30
N LEU A 61 -4.28 3.51 6.69
CA LEU A 61 -4.75 4.69 7.37
C LEU A 61 -5.69 4.33 8.52
N LYS A 62 -6.51 3.30 8.30
CA LYS A 62 -7.40 2.85 9.36
C LYS A 62 -6.57 2.29 10.52
N TYR A 63 -5.50 1.62 10.21
CA TYR A 63 -4.65 1.02 11.22
C TYR A 63 -4.05 2.16 12.07
N GLU A 64 -3.82 3.30 11.46
CA GLU A 64 -3.28 4.42 12.17
C GLU A 64 -4.32 5.12 13.03
N GLY A 65 -5.57 4.81 12.88
CA GLY A 65 -6.63 5.38 13.69
C GLY A 65 -7.66 6.23 12.95
N TYR A 66 -7.48 6.44 11.64
CA TYR A 66 -8.45 7.24 10.90
C TYR A 66 -9.73 6.45 10.72
N SER A 67 -10.86 7.13 10.68
CA SER A 67 -12.14 6.46 10.45
C SER A 67 -12.13 5.93 9.03
N THR A 68 -13.02 4.97 8.73
CA THR A 68 -13.13 4.43 7.38
C THR A 68 -13.40 5.55 6.38
N SER A 69 -14.24 6.48 6.74
CA SER A 69 -14.59 7.57 5.87
C SER A 69 -13.38 8.46 5.58
N ASP A 70 -12.66 8.86 6.61
CA ASP A 70 -11.50 9.73 6.44
C ASP A 70 -10.36 8.99 5.73
N ALA A 71 -10.16 7.71 6.05
CA ALA A 71 -9.12 6.92 5.42
C ALA A 71 -9.39 6.79 3.92
N THR A 72 -10.64 6.54 3.55
CA THR A 72 -11.02 6.38 2.16
C THR A 72 -10.82 7.71 1.43
N TYR A 73 -11.24 8.80 2.05
CA TYR A 73 -11.09 10.12 1.46
C TYR A 73 -9.59 10.40 1.27
N GLY A 74 -8.81 10.15 2.31
CA GLY A 74 -7.38 10.42 2.26
C GLY A 74 -6.68 9.67 1.14
N ALA A 75 -6.98 8.38 1.02
CA ALA A 75 -6.36 7.58 0.00
C ALA A 75 -6.78 8.04 -1.41
N LYS A 76 -8.06 8.33 -1.59
CA LYS A 76 -8.54 8.76 -2.89
C LYS A 76 -8.05 10.13 -3.30
N HIS A 77 -7.74 10.97 -2.35
CA HIS A 77 -7.26 12.31 -2.65
C HIS A 77 -5.75 12.47 -2.47
N SER A 78 -5.05 11.35 -2.42
CA SER A 78 -3.61 11.36 -2.24
C SER A 78 -2.83 11.72 -3.51
N GLY A 79 -3.52 11.70 -4.63
CA GLY A 79 -2.85 11.96 -5.90
C GLY A 79 -2.23 10.72 -6.51
N ALA A 80 -2.42 9.55 -5.91
CA ALA A 80 -1.82 8.34 -6.42
C ALA A 80 -2.41 7.92 -7.77
N ASN A 81 -1.56 7.37 -8.60
CA ASN A 81 -1.99 6.76 -9.84
C ASN A 81 -1.90 5.27 -9.54
N TRP A 82 -3.05 4.61 -9.41
CA TRP A 82 -3.07 3.24 -8.95
C TRP A 82 -2.44 2.25 -9.93
N MET A 83 -2.51 2.56 -11.22
CA MET A 83 -1.85 1.72 -12.21
C MET A 83 -0.34 1.79 -12.01
N LYS A 84 0.18 3.00 -11.74
CA LYS A 84 1.60 3.15 -11.52
C LYS A 84 2.00 2.50 -10.21
N GLN A 85 1.13 2.53 -9.22
CA GLN A 85 1.41 1.87 -7.95
C GLN A 85 1.52 0.37 -8.16
N ALA A 86 0.70 -0.21 -9.04
CA ALA A 86 0.75 -1.64 -9.31
C ALA A 86 2.10 -1.99 -9.97
N VAL A 87 2.57 -1.15 -10.88
CA VAL A 87 3.86 -1.37 -11.53
C VAL A 87 4.97 -1.30 -10.48
N ARG A 88 4.88 -0.30 -9.62
CA ARG A 88 5.89 -0.11 -8.59
C ARG A 88 5.92 -1.32 -7.66
N SER A 89 4.75 -1.82 -7.27
CA SER A 89 4.66 -2.95 -6.40
C SER A 89 5.25 -4.20 -7.06
N ALA A 90 4.95 -4.39 -8.35
CA ALA A 90 5.48 -5.53 -9.08
C ALA A 90 7.02 -5.48 -9.11
N LYS A 91 7.57 -4.29 -9.29
CA LYS A 91 9.01 -4.16 -9.33
C LYS A 91 9.61 -4.50 -7.96
N GLU A 92 8.97 -4.06 -6.92
CA GLU A 92 9.44 -4.32 -5.57
C GLU A 92 9.47 -5.83 -5.29
N TYR A 93 8.44 -6.54 -5.74
CA TYR A 93 8.40 -7.96 -5.54
C TYR A 93 9.51 -8.68 -6.30
N LEU A 94 9.77 -8.25 -7.52
CA LEU A 94 10.80 -8.89 -8.32
C LEU A 94 12.20 -8.71 -7.74
N GLN A 95 12.38 -7.75 -6.87
CA GLN A 95 13.68 -7.57 -6.24
C GLN A 95 13.94 -8.67 -5.22
N THR A 96 12.91 -9.34 -4.75
CA THR A 96 13.08 -10.34 -3.70
C THR A 96 12.87 -11.77 -4.19
N GLN A 97 12.14 -11.96 -5.26
CA GLN A 97 11.92 -13.32 -5.77
C GLN A 97 11.38 -13.33 -7.19
N ALA A 98 11.44 -14.48 -7.82
CA ALA A 98 10.94 -14.62 -9.18
C ALA A 98 9.43 -14.82 -9.16
N PHE A 99 8.77 -14.35 -10.19
CA PHE A 99 7.34 -14.52 -10.33
C PHE A 99 7.00 -14.89 -11.77
N SER A 100 5.94 -15.66 -11.95
CA SER A 100 5.38 -15.87 -13.27
C SER A 100 4.36 -14.74 -13.44
N PHE A 101 3.89 -14.54 -14.65
CA PHE A 101 2.88 -13.52 -14.90
C PHE A 101 1.66 -13.76 -14.00
N SER A 102 1.11 -14.95 -14.03
CA SER A 102 -0.08 -15.21 -13.25
C SER A 102 0.12 -15.11 -11.74
N SER A 103 1.28 -15.52 -11.26
CA SER A 103 1.50 -15.40 -9.84
C SER A 103 1.68 -13.94 -9.42
N MET A 104 2.24 -13.12 -10.30
CA MET A 104 2.37 -11.71 -9.98
C MET A 104 0.98 -11.05 -9.96
N VAL A 105 0.13 -11.39 -10.94
CA VAL A 105 -1.21 -10.85 -10.97
C VAL A 105 -1.93 -11.24 -9.68
N GLY A 106 -1.82 -12.51 -9.29
CA GLY A 106 -2.47 -12.97 -8.06
C GLY A 106 -1.95 -12.25 -6.83
N GLN A 107 -0.65 -12.00 -6.78
CA GLN A 107 -0.06 -11.33 -5.63
C GLN A 107 -0.55 -9.88 -5.53
N LEU A 108 -0.61 -9.22 -6.67
CA LEU A 108 -1.06 -7.83 -6.67
C LEU A 108 -2.53 -7.74 -6.28
N GLU A 109 -3.33 -8.70 -6.74
CA GLU A 109 -4.72 -8.72 -6.36
C GLU A 109 -4.86 -8.98 -4.86
N TYR A 110 -4.01 -9.79 -4.32
CA TYR A 110 -4.04 -10.10 -2.90
C TYR A 110 -3.75 -8.82 -2.10
N GLU A 111 -2.95 -7.94 -2.66
CA GLU A 111 -2.65 -6.69 -2.00
C GLU A 111 -3.74 -5.65 -2.15
N GLY A 112 -4.75 -5.95 -2.90
CA GLY A 112 -5.88 -5.05 -3.06
C GLY A 112 -5.97 -4.30 -4.38
N PHE A 113 -5.06 -4.57 -5.31
CA PHE A 113 -5.17 -3.94 -6.63
C PHE A 113 -6.33 -4.60 -7.37
N THR A 114 -6.98 -3.88 -8.26
CA THR A 114 -8.04 -4.47 -9.07
C THR A 114 -7.36 -5.39 -10.08
N HIS A 115 -8.15 -6.27 -10.70
CA HIS A 115 -7.59 -7.19 -11.70
C HIS A 115 -6.91 -6.39 -12.82
N ALA A 116 -7.55 -5.34 -13.30
CA ALA A 116 -6.98 -4.53 -14.36
C ALA A 116 -5.65 -3.91 -13.95
N GLN A 117 -5.57 -3.42 -12.72
CA GLN A 117 -4.35 -2.82 -12.22
C GLN A 117 -3.26 -3.89 -12.07
N ALA A 118 -3.64 -5.07 -11.58
CA ALA A 118 -2.70 -6.15 -11.36
C ALA A 118 -2.10 -6.63 -12.70
N VAL A 119 -2.96 -6.78 -13.70
CA VAL A 119 -2.51 -7.21 -15.02
C VAL A 119 -1.57 -6.15 -15.60
N HIS A 120 -1.94 -4.88 -15.44
CA HIS A 120 -1.12 -3.79 -15.95
C HIS A 120 0.26 -3.82 -15.29
N GLY A 121 0.29 -4.00 -13.98
CA GLY A 121 1.55 -4.03 -13.24
C GLY A 121 2.44 -5.19 -13.68
N ALA A 122 1.85 -6.37 -13.81
CA ALA A 122 2.60 -7.54 -14.20
C ALA A 122 3.17 -7.40 -15.62
N ARG A 123 2.34 -6.84 -16.54
CA ARG A 123 2.81 -6.67 -17.90
C ARG A 123 3.93 -5.66 -17.98
N ALA A 124 3.84 -4.62 -17.19
CA ALA A 124 4.82 -3.55 -17.24
C ALA A 124 6.22 -4.03 -16.84
N VAL A 125 6.29 -5.09 -16.04
CA VAL A 125 7.59 -5.62 -15.65
C VAL A 125 7.99 -6.81 -16.52
N ARG A 126 7.27 -6.98 -17.61
CA ARG A 126 7.64 -8.02 -18.59
C ARG A 126 7.61 -9.45 -18.13
N LEU A 127 6.56 -9.83 -17.49
CA LEU A 127 6.38 -11.21 -17.08
C LEU A 127 5.50 -11.97 -18.06
#